data_07e05895af4d985eb557e7012c89fe40
#
_entry.id   07e05895af4d985eb557e7012c89fe40
#
_cell.length_a   1.000
_cell.length_b   1.000
_cell.length_c   1.000
_cell.angle_alpha   90.00
_cell.angle_beta   90.00
_cell.angle_gamma   90.00
#
_symmetry.space_group_name_H-M   'P 1'
#
loop_
_entity.id
_entity.type
_entity.pdbx_description
1 polymer ?
#
loop_
_entity_poly.entity_id
_entity_poly.type
_entity_poly.pdbx_seq_one_letter_code
_entity_poly.pdbx_strand_id
1 'polypeptide(L)'
;AGIYSKPSISAANKYEINTLESGVFINEKTHFKFIKLPPEAQIAPSFGSTVTDINEDGIADIVLAQNFYGPQRETGRMDGGLSLILLGVGDCRFKSIPHKESGIHILGDTREVHSIDLNKDGRDELIFALNNGPLMIYSKNK
;
A
#
# COMPACT_ATOMS: atom_id res chain seq x y z
N ALA A 1 26.90 -31.25 5.05
CA ALA A 1 26.49 -31.47 6.43
C ALA A 1 25.43 -30.43 6.76
N GLY A 2 24.22 -30.87 7.17
CA GLY A 2 23.16 -29.91 7.56
C GLY A 2 23.46 -29.32 8.93
N ILE A 3 23.06 -28.05 9.13
CA ILE A 3 23.20 -27.34 10.40
C ILE A 3 22.38 -28.04 11.52
N TYR A 4 21.24 -28.64 11.13
CA TYR A 4 20.34 -29.35 12.06
C TYR A 4 20.22 -30.84 11.73
N SER A 5 20.01 -31.66 12.76
CA SER A 5 19.75 -33.08 12.59
C SER A 5 18.36 -33.33 11.98
N LYS A 6 18.19 -34.46 11.26
CA LYS A 6 16.87 -34.84 10.71
C LYS A 6 15.77 -34.91 11.77
N PRO A 7 16.00 -35.49 12.99
CA PRO A 7 14.98 -35.48 14.05
C PRO A 7 14.59 -34.08 14.49
N SER A 8 15.57 -33.14 14.61
CA SER A 8 15.27 -31.76 14.99
C SER A 8 14.41 -31.04 13.96
N ILE A 9 14.67 -31.26 12.67
CA ILE A 9 13.85 -30.69 11.58
C ILE A 9 12.43 -31.28 11.59
N SER A 10 12.31 -32.61 11.83
CA SER A 10 11.00 -33.26 11.88
C SER A 10 10.15 -32.84 13.07
N ALA A 11 10.78 -32.42 14.18
CA ALA A 11 10.10 -31.94 15.37
C ALA A 11 9.82 -30.43 15.35
N ALA A 12 10.33 -29.71 14.35
CA ALA A 12 10.14 -28.27 14.24
C ALA A 12 8.72 -27.93 13.74
N ASN A 13 8.16 -26.85 14.29
CA ASN A 13 6.92 -26.29 13.74
C ASN A 13 7.17 -25.75 12.34
N LYS A 14 6.35 -26.16 11.38
CA LYS A 14 6.39 -25.64 10.01
C LYS A 14 5.34 -24.56 9.85
N TYR A 15 5.79 -23.38 9.47
CA TYR A 15 4.91 -22.29 9.04
C TYR A 15 5.05 -22.10 7.55
N GLU A 16 3.94 -21.86 6.89
CA GLU A 16 3.86 -21.73 5.43
C GLU A 16 3.07 -20.48 5.07
N ILE A 17 3.63 -19.66 4.19
CA ILE A 17 2.98 -18.45 3.66
C ILE A 17 2.59 -18.75 2.23
N ASN A 18 1.30 -18.71 1.93
CA ASN A 18 0.75 -19.07 0.62
C ASN A 18 0.42 -17.85 -0.24
N THR A 19 0.33 -16.67 0.38
CA THR A 19 -0.06 -15.42 -0.29
C THR A 19 0.91 -14.33 0.12
N LEU A 20 1.61 -13.76 -0.85
CA LEU A 20 2.57 -12.65 -0.66
C LEU A 20 2.07 -11.34 -1.27
N GLU A 21 0.94 -11.39 -1.96
CA GLU A 21 0.37 -10.24 -2.63
C GLU A 21 -0.25 -9.25 -1.66
N SER A 22 -0.10 -7.97 -1.97
CA SER A 22 -0.90 -6.90 -1.39
C SER A 22 -2.34 -7.00 -1.88
N GLY A 23 -3.29 -6.90 -0.96
CA GLY A 23 -4.70 -7.08 -1.29
C GLY A 23 -5.64 -6.51 -0.25
N VAL A 24 -6.92 -6.64 -0.50
CA VAL A 24 -8.00 -6.28 0.41
C VAL A 24 -8.78 -7.51 0.82
N PHE A 25 -9.25 -7.52 2.06
CA PHE A 25 -10.17 -8.54 2.55
C PHE A 25 -11.59 -7.98 2.55
N ILE A 26 -12.47 -8.62 1.82
CA ILE A 26 -13.89 -8.27 1.78
C ILE A 26 -14.62 -9.11 2.83
N ASN A 27 -15.40 -8.44 3.67
CA ASN A 27 -16.25 -9.11 4.64
C ASN A 27 -17.55 -9.58 3.95
N GLU A 28 -17.65 -10.87 3.69
CA GLU A 28 -18.87 -11.51 3.16
C GLU A 28 -19.78 -12.05 4.30
N LYS A 29 -19.75 -11.40 5.47
CA LYS A 29 -20.52 -11.71 6.70
C LYS A 29 -20.09 -13.01 7.40
N THR A 30 -19.93 -14.09 6.69
CA THR A 30 -19.54 -15.42 7.21
C THR A 30 -18.05 -15.70 7.10
N HIS A 31 -17.37 -15.04 6.19
CA HIS A 31 -15.93 -15.18 5.95
C HIS A 31 -15.36 -13.94 5.28
N PHE A 32 -14.03 -13.85 5.25
CA PHE A 32 -13.32 -12.84 4.49
C PHE A 32 -12.82 -13.42 3.17
N LYS A 33 -13.07 -12.70 2.08
CA LYS A 33 -12.55 -13.02 0.76
C LYS A 33 -11.39 -12.11 0.42
N PHE A 34 -10.24 -12.68 0.10
CA PHE A 34 -9.09 -11.93 -0.35
C PHE A 34 -9.22 -11.55 -1.82
N ILE A 35 -8.99 -10.27 -2.14
CA ILE A 35 -8.88 -9.76 -3.50
C ILE A 35 -7.53 -9.09 -3.66
N LYS A 36 -6.75 -9.58 -4.61
CA LYS A 36 -5.44 -9.04 -4.96
C LYS A 36 -5.58 -7.67 -5.60
N LEU A 37 -4.74 -6.73 -5.16
CA LEU A 37 -4.61 -5.41 -5.78
C LEU A 37 -3.88 -5.48 -7.13
N PRO A 38 -4.00 -4.44 -7.98
CA PRO A 38 -3.31 -4.35 -9.26
C PRO A 38 -1.78 -4.54 -9.16
N PRO A 39 -1.10 -4.89 -10.28
CA PRO A 39 0.34 -5.14 -10.29
C PRO A 39 1.17 -3.99 -9.74
N GLU A 40 0.75 -2.75 -9.94
CA GLU A 40 1.44 -1.55 -9.46
C GLU A 40 1.50 -1.47 -7.93
N ALA A 41 0.52 -2.06 -7.25
CA ALA A 41 0.51 -2.17 -5.79
C ALA A 41 1.43 -3.30 -5.27
N GLN A 42 2.00 -4.12 -6.15
CA GLN A 42 2.91 -5.22 -5.81
C GLN A 42 4.38 -4.86 -6.00
N ILE A 43 4.68 -3.69 -6.59
CA ILE A 43 6.05 -3.31 -6.99
C ILE A 43 6.93 -3.01 -5.79
N ALA A 44 6.35 -2.45 -4.73
CA ALA A 44 7.06 -2.07 -3.51
C ALA A 44 6.19 -2.34 -2.27
N PRO A 45 6.80 -2.56 -1.10
CA PRO A 45 6.05 -2.67 0.15
C PRO A 45 5.21 -1.42 0.40
N SER A 46 3.98 -1.60 0.86
CA SER A 46 3.08 -0.53 1.30
C SER A 46 2.87 -0.66 2.81
N PHE A 47 3.28 0.36 3.58
CA PHE A 47 3.15 0.36 5.04
C PHE A 47 1.94 1.17 5.51
N GLY A 48 1.64 2.27 4.83
CA GLY A 48 0.47 3.09 5.11
C GLY A 48 -0.55 3.02 3.98
N SER A 49 -1.81 3.14 4.34
CA SER A 49 -2.90 3.24 3.37
C SER A 49 -4.04 4.05 3.94
N THR A 50 -4.74 4.78 3.08
CA THR A 50 -6.02 5.41 3.42
C THR A 50 -7.08 5.06 2.39
N VAL A 51 -8.34 5.04 2.83
CA VAL A 51 -9.50 4.80 1.97
C VAL A 51 -10.32 6.08 1.95
N THR A 52 -10.56 6.60 0.76
CA THR A 52 -11.33 7.83 0.54
C THR A 52 -11.93 7.79 -0.87
N ASP A 53 -12.90 8.63 -1.15
CA ASP A 53 -13.45 8.80 -2.50
C ASP A 53 -12.75 10.02 -3.15
N ILE A 54 -11.65 9.75 -3.87
CA ILE A 54 -10.81 10.81 -4.44
C ILE A 54 -11.46 11.50 -5.62
N ASN A 55 -12.18 10.75 -6.45
CA ASN A 55 -12.79 11.25 -7.67
C ASN A 55 -14.25 11.70 -7.49
N GLU A 56 -14.80 11.55 -6.29
CA GLU A 56 -16.17 11.92 -5.91
C GLU A 56 -17.25 11.15 -6.71
N ASP A 57 -16.98 9.88 -7.04
CA ASP A 57 -17.90 9.01 -7.77
C ASP A 57 -18.78 8.13 -6.84
N GLY A 58 -18.58 8.22 -5.54
CA GLY A 58 -19.29 7.45 -4.52
C GLY A 58 -18.73 6.06 -4.28
N ILE A 59 -17.60 5.71 -4.92
CA ILE A 59 -16.91 4.44 -4.73
C ILE A 59 -15.61 4.69 -3.95
N ALA A 60 -15.33 3.84 -2.98
CA ALA A 60 -14.12 3.96 -2.18
C ALA A 60 -12.86 3.66 -3.01
N ASP A 61 -11.89 4.57 -2.95
CA ASP A 61 -10.56 4.45 -3.52
C ASP A 61 -9.54 4.11 -2.44
N ILE A 62 -8.35 3.64 -2.84
CA ILE A 62 -7.25 3.34 -1.94
C ILE A 62 -6.04 4.18 -2.33
N VAL A 63 -5.41 4.81 -1.36
CA VAL A 63 -4.10 5.45 -1.52
C VAL A 63 -3.07 4.65 -0.74
N LEU A 64 -1.94 4.33 -1.37
CA LEU A 64 -0.86 3.54 -0.80
C LEU A 64 0.40 4.38 -0.61
N ALA A 65 0.97 4.32 0.60
CA ALA A 65 2.30 4.82 0.91
C ALA A 65 3.31 3.69 0.71
N GLN A 66 4.22 3.86 -0.25
CA GLN A 66 5.10 2.79 -0.71
C GLN A 66 6.57 3.02 -0.38
N ASN A 67 7.36 1.98 -0.56
CA ASN A 67 8.80 1.86 -0.41
C ASN A 67 9.27 1.47 1.00
N PHE A 68 10.46 0.87 1.03
CA PHE A 68 11.14 0.46 2.26
C PHE A 68 12.66 0.60 2.11
N TYR A 69 13.25 1.51 2.88
CA TYR A 69 14.69 1.79 2.86
C TYR A 69 15.47 1.11 3.99
N GLY A 70 14.77 0.43 4.91
CA GLY A 70 15.34 -0.21 6.08
C GLY A 70 15.49 -1.74 6.07
N PRO A 71 15.50 -2.44 4.91
CA PRO A 71 15.81 -3.87 4.93
C PRO A 71 17.29 -4.11 5.23
N GLN A 72 17.65 -5.36 5.43
CA GLN A 72 19.05 -5.76 5.63
C GLN A 72 19.92 -5.29 4.46
N ARG A 73 21.17 -4.97 4.76
CA ARG A 73 22.13 -4.43 3.78
C ARG A 73 22.27 -5.27 2.51
N GLU A 74 22.17 -6.60 2.68
CA GLU A 74 22.26 -7.57 1.60
C GLU A 74 21.06 -7.56 0.66
N THR A 75 19.89 -7.17 1.16
CA THR A 75 18.65 -7.07 0.36
C THR A 75 18.60 -5.78 -0.45
N GLY A 76 19.22 -4.71 0.05
CA GLY A 76 19.13 -3.38 -0.55
C GLY A 76 17.77 -2.71 -0.32
N ARG A 77 17.59 -1.52 -0.87
CA ARG A 77 16.35 -0.76 -0.77
C ARG A 77 15.26 -1.36 -1.67
N MET A 78 14.03 -1.33 -1.18
CA MET A 78 12.84 -1.65 -1.96
C MET A 78 12.16 -0.33 -2.33
N ASP A 79 12.61 0.30 -3.40
CA ASP A 79 12.29 1.67 -3.81
C ASP A 79 11.63 1.79 -5.20
N GLY A 80 11.01 0.71 -5.66
CA GLY A 80 10.33 0.67 -6.97
C GLY A 80 9.00 1.43 -7.02
N GLY A 81 8.42 1.84 -5.88
CA GLY A 81 7.16 2.55 -5.79
C GLY A 81 7.32 4.07 -5.78
N LEU A 82 6.24 4.78 -6.11
CA LEU A 82 6.15 6.23 -6.08
C LEU A 82 4.97 6.72 -5.22
N SER A 83 4.44 5.84 -4.37
CA SER A 83 3.11 5.92 -3.79
C SER A 83 2.03 5.87 -4.88
N LEU A 84 0.81 5.50 -4.55
CA LEU A 84 -0.14 5.07 -5.59
C LEU A 84 -1.57 5.39 -5.20
N ILE A 85 -2.37 5.84 -6.19
CA ILE A 85 -3.83 5.88 -6.09
C ILE A 85 -4.40 4.72 -6.89
N LEU A 86 -5.33 4.01 -6.26
CA LEU A 86 -6.11 2.93 -6.83
C LEU A 86 -7.58 3.34 -6.80
N LEU A 87 -8.16 3.65 -7.96
CA LEU A 87 -9.59 3.95 -8.07
C LEU A 87 -10.42 2.69 -7.94
N GLY A 88 -11.45 2.76 -7.11
CA GLY A 88 -12.49 1.76 -7.05
C GLY A 88 -13.30 1.73 -8.34
N VAL A 89 -13.54 0.53 -8.88
CA VAL A 89 -14.36 0.35 -10.09
C VAL A 89 -15.59 -0.51 -9.83
N GLY A 90 -15.98 -0.60 -8.57
CA GLY A 90 -17.07 -1.46 -8.10
C GLY A 90 -16.62 -2.90 -7.84
N ASP A 91 -17.47 -3.66 -7.15
CA ASP A 91 -17.22 -5.05 -6.74
C ASP A 91 -15.87 -5.26 -6.04
N CYS A 92 -15.43 -4.27 -5.26
CA CYS A 92 -14.12 -4.21 -4.59
C CYS A 92 -12.93 -4.48 -5.54
N ARG A 93 -13.06 -4.11 -6.80
CA ARG A 93 -11.98 -4.10 -7.78
C ARG A 93 -11.40 -2.70 -7.89
N PHE A 94 -10.11 -2.64 -8.20
CA PHE A 94 -9.35 -1.40 -8.23
C PHE A 94 -8.53 -1.28 -9.52
N LYS A 95 -8.37 -0.04 -9.98
CA LYS A 95 -7.53 0.32 -11.13
C LYS A 95 -6.52 1.36 -10.69
N SER A 96 -5.24 1.18 -11.00
CA SER A 96 -4.22 2.18 -10.72
C SER A 96 -4.37 3.41 -11.64
N ILE A 97 -4.14 4.59 -11.08
CA ILE A 97 -4.01 5.83 -11.85
C ILE A 97 -2.52 6.04 -12.16
N PRO A 98 -2.17 6.33 -13.44
CA PRO A 98 -0.80 6.71 -13.78
C PRO A 98 -0.35 7.95 -13.01
N HIS A 99 0.91 8.00 -12.57
CA HIS A 99 1.48 9.13 -11.82
C HIS A 99 1.34 10.47 -12.56
N LYS A 100 1.33 10.47 -13.89
CA LYS A 100 1.09 11.67 -14.71
C LYS A 100 -0.32 12.23 -14.55
N GLU A 101 -1.29 11.39 -14.25
CA GLU A 101 -2.69 11.77 -14.05
C GLU A 101 -2.95 12.14 -12.58
N SER A 102 -2.45 11.33 -11.65
CA SER A 102 -2.62 11.57 -10.22
C SER A 102 -1.79 12.74 -9.68
N GLY A 103 -0.68 13.08 -10.34
CA GLY A 103 0.29 14.04 -9.83
C GLY A 103 1.13 13.55 -8.66
N ILE A 104 0.84 12.37 -8.10
CA ILE A 104 1.58 11.80 -6.98
C ILE A 104 2.86 11.16 -7.51
N HIS A 105 4.00 11.68 -7.05
CA HIS A 105 5.33 11.20 -7.41
C HIS A 105 6.26 11.37 -6.20
N ILE A 106 6.22 10.40 -5.29
CA ILE A 106 6.98 10.47 -4.04
C ILE A 106 8.14 9.50 -4.10
N LEU A 107 9.34 10.07 -4.23
CA LEU A 107 10.60 9.35 -4.11
C LEU A 107 11.00 9.33 -2.63
N GLY A 108 10.84 8.19 -1.96
CA GLY A 108 11.19 8.10 -0.55
C GLY A 108 10.57 6.90 0.14
N ASP A 109 11.02 6.69 1.37
CA ASP A 109 10.51 5.67 2.28
C ASP A 109 9.23 6.19 2.94
N THR A 110 8.10 6.04 2.25
CA THR A 110 6.80 6.56 2.69
C THR A 110 6.14 5.58 3.65
N ARG A 111 5.84 6.05 4.85
CA ARG A 111 5.38 5.18 5.96
C ARG A 111 3.90 5.28 6.23
N GLU A 112 3.31 6.43 5.98
CA GLU A 112 1.92 6.66 6.30
C GLU A 112 1.29 7.60 5.28
N VAL A 113 -0.02 7.48 5.09
CA VAL A 113 -0.83 8.40 4.30
C VAL A 113 -2.20 8.57 4.95
N HIS A 114 -2.64 9.82 5.04
CA HIS A 114 -3.97 10.18 5.53
C HIS A 114 -4.68 11.11 4.56
N SER A 115 -6.01 10.99 4.53
CA SER A 115 -6.92 11.91 3.85
C SER A 115 -7.61 12.76 4.93
N ILE A 116 -7.47 14.08 4.82
CA ILE A 116 -8.04 15.03 5.79
C ILE A 116 -8.20 16.42 5.17
N ASP A 117 -9.33 17.06 5.44
CA ASP A 117 -9.59 18.45 5.07
C ASP A 117 -8.80 19.40 5.99
N LEU A 118 -7.60 19.79 5.58
CA LEU A 118 -6.69 20.66 6.35
C LEU A 118 -7.10 22.12 6.33
N ASN A 119 -7.63 22.58 5.22
CA ASN A 119 -7.94 23.99 4.98
C ASN A 119 -9.43 24.32 5.24
N LYS A 120 -10.24 23.32 5.55
CA LYS A 120 -11.69 23.40 5.80
C LYS A 120 -12.48 23.93 4.62
N ASP A 121 -12.10 23.54 3.41
CA ASP A 121 -12.83 23.88 2.18
C ASP A 121 -13.83 22.79 1.75
N GLY A 122 -13.94 21.71 2.52
CA GLY A 122 -14.81 20.57 2.29
C GLY A 122 -14.20 19.50 1.39
N ARG A 123 -12.91 19.57 1.11
CA ARG A 123 -12.16 18.58 0.33
C ARG A 123 -10.95 18.10 1.11
N ASP A 124 -10.68 16.83 1.02
CA ASP A 124 -9.53 16.25 1.70
C ASP A 124 -8.23 16.46 0.92
N GLU A 125 -7.19 16.83 1.64
CA GLU A 125 -5.81 16.71 1.21
C GLU A 125 -5.27 15.32 1.56
N LEU A 126 -4.35 14.83 0.72
CA LEU A 126 -3.55 13.64 1.02
C LEU A 126 -2.24 14.06 1.67
N ILE A 127 -1.99 13.56 2.88
CA ILE A 127 -0.77 13.83 3.63
C ILE A 127 0.05 12.56 3.71
N PHE A 128 1.27 12.59 3.14
CA PHE A 128 2.21 11.48 3.21
C PHE A 128 3.34 11.79 4.19
N ALA A 129 3.61 10.85 5.09
CA ALA A 129 4.73 10.91 6.01
C ALA A 129 5.88 10.03 5.52
N LEU A 130 7.03 10.66 5.29
CA LEU A 130 8.25 9.98 4.86
C LEU A 130 9.15 9.69 6.06
N ASN A 131 9.73 8.50 6.11
CA ASN A 131 10.78 8.18 7.06
C ASN A 131 12.03 9.01 6.75
N ASN A 132 12.47 9.81 7.71
CA ASN A 132 13.59 10.72 7.55
C ASN A 132 13.44 11.70 6.37
N GLY A 133 12.21 12.19 6.16
CA GLY A 133 11.87 13.14 5.10
C GLY A 133 10.75 14.10 5.51
N PRO A 134 10.42 15.08 4.67
CA PRO A 134 9.35 16.03 4.93
C PRO A 134 7.97 15.37 4.82
N LEU A 135 6.96 16.02 5.39
CA LEU A 135 5.59 15.76 5.04
C LEU A 135 5.32 16.26 3.61
N MET A 136 4.68 15.40 2.81
CA MET A 136 4.23 15.77 1.46
C MET A 136 2.71 15.91 1.48
N ILE A 137 2.21 17.07 1.03
CA ILE A 137 0.78 17.38 1.02
C ILE A 137 0.35 17.59 -0.43
N TYR A 138 -0.67 16.87 -0.83
CA TYR A 138 -1.27 16.95 -2.16
C TYR A 138 -2.73 17.38 -2.04
N SER A 139 -3.09 18.44 -2.75
CA SER A 139 -4.47 18.92 -2.87
C SER A 139 -4.97 18.66 -4.29
N LYS A 140 -6.27 18.38 -4.41
CA LYS A 140 -6.92 18.26 -5.73
C LYS A 140 -6.93 19.61 -6.40
N ASN A 141 -6.46 19.70 -7.64
CA ASN A 141 -6.56 20.92 -8.43
C ASN A 141 -8.03 21.28 -8.69
N LYS A 142 -8.32 22.57 -8.67
CA LYS A 142 -9.65 23.11 -9.01
C LYS A 142 -9.95 22.98 -10.48
#